data_cf08df3251ea3a53b9d133ed02375b2c
#
_entry.id   cf08df3251ea3a53b9d133ed02375b2c
#
_cell.length_a   1.000
_cell.length_b   1.000
_cell.length_c   1.000
_cell.angle_alpha   90.00
_cell.angle_beta   90.00
_cell.angle_gamma   90.00
#
_symmetry.space_group_name_H-M   'P 1'
#
loop_
_entity.id
_entity.type
_entity.pdbx_description
1 polymer ?
#
loop_
_entity_poly.entity_id
_entity_poly.type
_entity_poly.pdbx_seq_one_letter_code
_entity_poly.pdbx_strand_id
1 'polypeptide(L)'
;MAATKVQRHRAIARLIAGAELHSQHELQRELAAQGIRTTQATLSRDLAELGVLKGAGGYRLQDGTPEPSGDALDALARRLLAGVEQAGNLVVLHTPPGQASALAVQLDRSSMRGVVGTIAGDDCVFVATRTPSNAKELVRRLTVAASPARRRATA
;
A
#
# COMPACT_ATOMS: atom_id res chain seq x y z
N MET A 1 3.26 -3.97 -30.26
CA MET A 1 3.34 -5.06 -29.25
C MET A 1 2.13 -4.96 -28.32
N ALA A 2 1.48 -6.07 -28.03
CA ALA A 2 0.39 -6.06 -27.06
C ALA A 2 0.96 -5.84 -25.64
N ALA A 3 0.36 -4.94 -24.88
CA ALA A 3 0.77 -4.70 -23.50
C ALA A 3 0.58 -5.96 -22.65
N THR A 4 1.56 -6.28 -21.81
CA THR A 4 1.45 -7.41 -20.90
C THR A 4 0.33 -7.17 -19.87
N LYS A 5 -0.21 -8.24 -19.27
CA LYS A 5 -1.24 -8.14 -18.22
C LYS A 5 -0.81 -7.20 -17.09
N VAL A 6 0.45 -7.29 -16.65
CA VAL A 6 1.00 -6.45 -15.58
C VAL A 6 1.05 -4.97 -15.97
N GLN A 7 1.47 -4.67 -17.21
CA GLN A 7 1.48 -3.29 -17.71
C GLN A 7 0.07 -2.72 -17.81
N ARG A 8 -0.88 -3.52 -18.28
CA ARG A 8 -2.28 -3.14 -18.39
C ARG A 8 -2.92 -2.88 -17.03
N HIS A 9 -2.72 -3.77 -16.06
CA HIS A 9 -3.21 -3.59 -14.68
C HIS A 9 -2.66 -2.32 -14.03
N ARG A 10 -1.36 -2.03 -14.21
CA ARG A 10 -0.76 -0.78 -13.69
C ARG A 10 -1.33 0.48 -14.34
N ALA A 11 -1.62 0.43 -15.64
CA ALA A 11 -2.23 1.55 -16.35
C ALA A 11 -3.68 1.77 -15.88
N ILE A 12 -4.47 0.71 -15.74
CA ILE A 12 -5.84 0.76 -15.23
C ILE A 12 -5.85 1.37 -13.82
N ALA A 13 -5.00 0.90 -12.91
CA ALA A 13 -4.95 1.41 -11.54
C ALA A 13 -4.60 2.91 -11.50
N ARG A 14 -3.63 3.36 -12.32
CA ARG A 14 -3.27 4.79 -12.43
C ARG A 14 -4.40 5.65 -12.99
N LEU A 15 -5.10 5.18 -13.99
CA LEU A 15 -6.21 5.92 -14.60
C LEU A 15 -7.38 6.08 -13.62
N ILE A 16 -7.71 5.01 -12.88
CA ILE A 16 -8.78 5.04 -11.88
C ILE A 16 -8.42 5.95 -10.69
N ALA A 17 -7.13 6.00 -10.29
CA ALA A 17 -6.67 6.87 -9.22
C ALA A 17 -6.59 8.35 -9.62
N GLY A 18 -6.42 8.66 -10.91
CA GLY A 18 -6.15 10.02 -11.41
C GLY A 18 -7.31 10.71 -12.11
N ALA A 19 -8.39 10.01 -12.43
CA ALA A 19 -9.52 10.56 -13.18
C ALA A 19 -10.85 9.93 -12.77
N GLU A 20 -11.92 10.73 -12.73
CA GLU A 20 -13.28 10.22 -12.58
C GLU A 20 -13.74 9.57 -13.88
N LEU A 21 -13.59 8.25 -13.98
CA LEU A 21 -14.02 7.47 -15.12
C LEU A 21 -15.34 6.76 -14.78
N HIS A 22 -16.35 7.02 -15.58
CA HIS A 22 -17.71 6.54 -15.29
C HIS A 22 -18.13 5.33 -16.12
N SER A 23 -17.35 4.98 -17.16
CA SER A 23 -17.68 3.85 -18.04
C SER A 23 -16.45 3.05 -18.46
N GLN A 24 -16.66 1.74 -18.76
CA GLN A 24 -15.61 0.90 -19.33
C GLN A 24 -15.14 1.44 -20.69
N HIS A 25 -16.02 2.10 -21.40
CA HIS A 25 -15.69 2.70 -22.70
C HIS A 25 -14.71 3.87 -22.57
N GLU A 26 -14.91 4.74 -21.57
CA GLU A 26 -13.97 5.80 -21.25
C GLU A 26 -12.60 5.24 -20.83
N LEU A 27 -12.58 4.26 -19.94
CA LEU A 27 -11.35 3.60 -19.50
C LEU A 27 -10.63 2.92 -20.68
N GLN A 28 -11.37 2.27 -21.58
CA GLN A 28 -10.80 1.64 -22.79
C GLN A 28 -10.18 2.68 -23.72
N ARG A 29 -10.81 3.83 -23.87
CA ARG A 29 -10.34 4.96 -24.68
C ARG A 29 -9.06 5.56 -24.12
N GLU A 30 -9.01 5.78 -22.81
CA GLU A 30 -7.81 6.28 -22.11
C GLU A 30 -6.62 5.31 -22.20
N LEU A 31 -6.89 4.01 -22.06
CA LEU A 31 -5.87 2.97 -22.26
C LEU A 31 -5.35 2.97 -23.70
N ALA A 32 -6.24 3.11 -24.67
CA ALA A 32 -5.87 3.19 -26.09
C ALA A 32 -5.02 4.43 -26.39
N ALA A 33 -5.31 5.58 -25.77
CA ALA A 33 -4.51 6.80 -25.86
C ALA A 33 -3.07 6.59 -25.32
N GLN A 34 -2.89 5.70 -24.34
CA GLN A 34 -1.59 5.29 -23.83
C GLN A 34 -0.94 4.13 -24.64
N GLY A 35 -1.49 3.79 -25.80
CA GLY A 35 -1.01 2.70 -26.63
C GLY A 35 -1.39 1.30 -26.17
N ILE A 36 -2.26 1.18 -25.16
CA ILE A 36 -2.70 -0.10 -24.60
C ILE A 36 -4.08 -0.46 -25.17
N ARG A 37 -4.09 -1.25 -26.25
CA ARG A 37 -5.34 -1.75 -26.84
C ARG A 37 -5.83 -2.97 -26.08
N THR A 38 -7.09 -2.96 -25.68
CA THR A 38 -7.76 -4.08 -25.00
C THR A 38 -9.19 -4.24 -25.48
N THR A 39 -9.70 -5.46 -25.44
CA THR A 39 -11.13 -5.72 -25.72
C THR A 39 -11.94 -5.47 -24.45
N GLN A 40 -13.26 -5.22 -24.61
CA GLN A 40 -14.17 -5.05 -23.49
C GLN A 40 -14.17 -6.29 -22.58
N ALA A 41 -14.15 -7.50 -23.15
CA ALA A 41 -14.10 -8.74 -22.38
C ALA A 41 -12.81 -8.87 -21.55
N THR A 42 -11.66 -8.48 -22.11
CA THR A 42 -10.37 -8.45 -21.39
C THR A 42 -10.38 -7.40 -20.30
N LEU A 43 -10.86 -6.19 -20.61
CA LEU A 43 -10.95 -5.11 -19.64
C LEU A 43 -11.89 -5.45 -18.47
N SER A 44 -13.03 -6.09 -18.75
CA SER A 44 -13.96 -6.53 -17.71
C SER A 44 -13.33 -7.56 -16.75
N ARG A 45 -12.53 -8.50 -17.29
CA ARG A 45 -11.78 -9.46 -16.45
C ARG A 45 -10.70 -8.78 -15.63
N ASP A 46 -9.94 -7.87 -16.25
CA ASP A 46 -8.90 -7.11 -15.55
C ASP A 46 -9.48 -6.26 -14.40
N LEU A 47 -10.63 -5.62 -14.62
CA LEU A 47 -11.33 -4.86 -13.58
C LEU A 47 -11.81 -5.75 -12.43
N ALA A 48 -12.33 -6.94 -12.73
CA ALA A 48 -12.75 -7.92 -11.72
C ALA A 48 -11.54 -8.42 -10.91
N GLU A 49 -10.43 -8.74 -11.58
CA GLU A 49 -9.20 -9.19 -10.91
C GLU A 49 -8.54 -8.09 -10.05
N LEU A 50 -8.65 -6.84 -10.47
CA LEU A 50 -8.19 -5.68 -9.70
C LEU A 50 -9.14 -5.28 -8.58
N GLY A 51 -10.30 -5.92 -8.47
CA GLY A 51 -11.31 -5.57 -7.48
C GLY A 51 -11.88 -4.17 -7.69
N VAL A 52 -12.11 -3.77 -8.94
CA VAL A 52 -12.67 -2.44 -9.25
C VAL A 52 -14.19 -2.46 -9.10
N LEU A 53 -14.72 -1.54 -8.30
CA LEU A 53 -16.14 -1.30 -8.15
C LEU A 53 -16.60 -0.07 -8.95
N LYS A 54 -17.83 -0.13 -9.44
CA LYS A 54 -18.51 1.01 -10.04
C LYS A 54 -19.46 1.62 -9.00
N GLY A 55 -19.16 2.86 -8.58
CA GLY A 55 -20.00 3.64 -7.68
C GLY A 55 -20.60 4.87 -8.35
N ALA A 56 -21.31 5.69 -7.60
CA ALA A 56 -21.93 6.95 -8.08
C ALA A 56 -20.90 7.97 -8.59
N GLY A 57 -19.65 7.91 -8.12
CA GLY A 57 -18.53 8.77 -8.56
C GLY A 57 -17.59 8.11 -9.55
N GLY A 58 -18.02 7.09 -10.32
CA GLY A 58 -17.20 6.39 -11.31
C GLY A 58 -16.57 5.09 -10.81
N TYR A 59 -15.54 4.63 -11.52
CA TYR A 59 -14.78 3.44 -11.14
C TYR A 59 -13.85 3.77 -9.99
N ARG A 60 -13.88 2.90 -8.97
CA ARG A 60 -12.92 2.89 -7.86
C ARG A 60 -12.32 1.50 -7.75
N LEU A 61 -11.03 1.42 -7.51
CA LEU A 61 -10.48 0.18 -7.01
C LEU A 61 -11.27 -0.19 -5.76
N GLN A 62 -11.77 -1.42 -5.70
CA GLN A 62 -12.32 -1.93 -4.46
C GLN A 62 -11.14 -1.96 -3.50
N ASP A 63 -11.07 -0.93 -2.66
CA ASP A 63 -10.27 -0.97 -1.48
C ASP A 63 -10.81 -2.09 -0.59
N GLY A 64 -10.47 -3.31 -0.96
CA GLY A 64 -10.38 -4.41 -0.03
C GLY A 64 -9.19 -4.22 0.88
N THR A 65 -8.53 -3.10 0.70
CA THR A 65 -7.62 -2.41 1.60
C THR A 65 -8.19 -1.02 1.78
N PRO A 66 -8.54 -0.61 3.01
CA PRO A 66 -8.57 0.80 3.29
C PRO A 66 -7.29 1.37 2.68
N GLU A 67 -7.37 2.54 1.97
CA GLU A 67 -6.21 3.37 1.74
C GLU A 67 -5.28 3.14 2.92
N PRO A 68 -3.98 2.87 2.74
CA PRO A 68 -3.08 2.87 3.89
C PRO A 68 -3.07 4.30 4.41
N SER A 69 -4.19 4.68 5.02
CA SER A 69 -4.25 5.82 5.89
C SER A 69 -3.16 5.50 6.89
N GLY A 70 -2.27 6.45 7.10
CA GLY A 70 -1.29 6.35 8.16
C GLY A 70 -1.88 5.76 9.44
N ASP A 71 -3.17 5.95 9.63
CA ASP A 71 -4.01 5.47 10.72
C ASP A 71 -4.06 3.94 10.87
N ALA A 72 -4.11 3.14 9.79
CA ALA A 72 -4.17 1.67 9.91
C ALA A 72 -2.81 1.09 10.31
N LEU A 73 -1.71 1.58 9.71
CA LEU A 73 -0.37 1.19 10.12
C LEU A 73 -0.07 1.67 11.54
N ASP A 74 -0.44 2.91 11.87
CA ASP A 74 -0.23 3.50 13.18
C ASP A 74 -1.03 2.78 14.26
N ALA A 75 -2.28 2.38 13.98
CA ALA A 75 -3.10 1.57 14.89
C ALA A 75 -2.47 0.19 15.14
N LEU A 76 -1.94 -0.44 14.09
CA LEU A 76 -1.30 -1.74 14.20
C LEU A 76 0.05 -1.64 14.90
N ALA A 77 0.84 -0.61 14.61
CA ALA A 77 2.10 -0.34 15.29
C ALA A 77 1.89 -0.11 16.79
N ARG A 78 0.90 0.69 17.19
CA ARG A 78 0.55 0.87 18.61
C ARG A 78 0.21 -0.43 19.31
N ARG A 79 -0.39 -1.37 18.62
CA ARG A 79 -0.84 -2.65 19.20
C ARG A 79 0.25 -3.71 19.22
N LEU A 80 1.07 -3.78 18.17
CA LEU A 80 1.96 -4.90 17.92
C LEU A 80 3.45 -4.56 18.06
N LEU A 81 3.85 -3.30 17.94
CA LEU A 81 5.27 -2.94 17.95
C LEU A 81 5.81 -2.94 19.38
N ALA A 82 6.66 -3.91 19.68
CA ALA A 82 7.35 -4.04 20.97
C ALA A 82 8.70 -3.30 20.99
N GLY A 83 9.36 -3.18 19.84
CA GLY A 83 10.64 -2.51 19.72
C GLY A 83 11.01 -2.23 18.27
N VAL A 84 11.91 -1.26 18.06
CA VAL A 84 12.44 -0.87 16.74
C VAL A 84 13.94 -0.66 16.87
N GLU A 85 14.71 -1.31 16.00
CA GLU A 85 16.16 -1.16 15.93
C GLU A 85 16.61 -0.86 14.50
N GLN A 86 17.67 -0.07 14.36
CA GLN A 86 18.26 0.24 13.06
C GLN A 86 19.66 -0.35 12.95
N ALA A 87 19.91 -1.06 11.86
CA ALA A 87 21.23 -1.56 11.48
C ALA A 87 21.55 -1.09 10.05
N GLY A 88 22.20 0.07 9.94
CA GLY A 88 22.48 0.69 8.64
C GLY A 88 21.20 1.05 7.89
N ASN A 89 20.98 0.40 6.75
CA ASN A 89 19.75 0.53 5.95
C ASN A 89 18.71 -0.56 6.23
N LEU A 90 18.92 -1.37 7.25
CA LEU A 90 17.98 -2.37 7.74
C LEU A 90 17.30 -1.86 9.02
N VAL A 91 15.99 -2.04 9.12
CA VAL A 91 15.22 -1.80 10.33
C VAL A 91 14.63 -3.12 10.81
N VAL A 92 14.81 -3.41 12.07
CA VAL A 92 14.24 -4.59 12.74
C VAL A 92 13.11 -4.13 13.64
N LEU A 93 11.92 -4.67 13.39
CA LEU A 93 10.72 -4.42 14.18
C LEU A 93 10.44 -5.65 15.02
N HIS A 94 10.27 -5.49 16.31
CA HIS A 94 9.92 -6.56 17.22
C HIS A 94 8.41 -6.55 17.52
N THR A 95 7.79 -7.71 17.53
CA THR A 95 6.37 -7.91 17.81
C THR A 95 6.21 -9.07 18.82
N PRO A 96 5.04 -9.24 19.42
CA PRO A 96 4.72 -10.50 20.08
C PRO A 96 4.78 -11.68 19.10
N PRO A 97 5.06 -12.91 19.58
CA PRO A 97 5.10 -14.10 18.73
C PRO A 97 3.83 -14.28 17.90
N GLY A 98 3.99 -14.67 16.64
CA GLY A 98 2.90 -14.88 15.69
C GLY A 98 2.30 -13.60 15.09
N GLN A 99 2.81 -12.41 15.42
CA GLN A 99 2.21 -11.14 15.00
C GLN A 99 3.03 -10.39 13.92
N ALA A 100 4.24 -10.83 13.62
CA ALA A 100 5.13 -10.13 12.71
C ALA A 100 4.56 -10.00 11.28
N SER A 101 3.94 -11.06 10.76
CA SER A 101 3.35 -11.06 9.41
C SER A 101 2.26 -10.03 9.23
N ALA A 102 1.42 -9.79 10.24
CA ALA A 102 0.36 -8.79 10.18
C ALA A 102 0.93 -7.37 10.02
N LEU A 103 2.01 -7.05 10.75
CA LEU A 103 2.69 -5.77 10.66
C LEU A 103 3.43 -5.61 9.33
N ALA A 104 4.10 -6.65 8.84
CA ALA A 104 4.81 -6.63 7.55
C ALA A 104 3.86 -6.37 6.38
N VAL A 105 2.74 -7.08 6.32
CA VAL A 105 1.71 -6.87 5.27
C VAL A 105 1.21 -5.43 5.26
N GLN A 106 0.98 -4.84 6.43
CA GLN A 106 0.51 -3.46 6.51
C GLN A 106 1.59 -2.45 6.10
N LEU A 107 2.86 -2.74 6.43
CA LEU A 107 4.00 -1.94 5.97
C LEU A 107 4.13 -1.95 4.45
N ASP A 108 4.08 -3.13 3.83
CA ASP A 108 4.18 -3.26 2.37
C ASP A 108 3.03 -2.54 1.65
N ARG A 109 1.83 -2.60 2.21
CA ARG A 109 0.65 -1.88 1.69
C ARG A 109 0.78 -0.36 1.82
N SER A 110 1.45 0.12 2.85
CA SER A 110 1.59 1.57 3.11
C SER A 110 2.49 2.29 2.10
N SER A 111 3.16 1.56 1.20
CA SER A 111 4.02 2.09 0.13
C SER A 111 4.98 3.19 0.61
N MET A 112 5.57 3.01 1.78
CA MET A 112 6.42 4.02 2.41
C MET A 112 7.64 4.34 1.56
N ARG A 113 7.88 5.64 1.37
CA ARG A 113 9.02 6.12 0.58
C ARG A 113 10.34 5.62 1.18
N GLY A 114 11.16 5.01 0.33
CA GLY A 114 12.47 4.50 0.70
C GLY A 114 12.47 3.09 1.27
N VAL A 115 11.33 2.48 1.56
CA VAL A 115 11.20 1.06 1.86
C VAL A 115 11.30 0.26 0.57
N VAL A 116 12.13 -0.78 0.56
CA VAL A 116 12.34 -1.70 -0.57
C VAL A 116 11.44 -2.92 -0.44
N GLY A 117 11.28 -3.43 0.77
CA GLY A 117 10.45 -4.58 1.07
C GLY A 117 10.67 -5.06 2.49
N THR A 118 9.85 -6.04 2.89
CA THR A 118 9.87 -6.62 4.23
C THR A 118 10.02 -8.14 4.19
N ILE A 119 10.57 -8.69 5.25
CA ILE A 119 10.57 -10.13 5.54
C ILE A 119 10.10 -10.30 6.98
N ALA A 120 9.03 -11.07 7.19
CA ALA A 120 8.51 -11.36 8.51
C ALA A 120 8.97 -12.74 9.00
N GLY A 121 9.49 -12.77 10.22
CA GLY A 121 9.63 -13.99 11.02
C GLY A 121 8.38 -14.25 11.84
N ASP A 122 8.54 -14.88 12.98
CA ASP A 122 7.45 -15.13 13.93
C ASP A 122 7.16 -13.89 14.80
N ASP A 123 8.20 -13.28 15.35
CA ASP A 123 8.18 -12.17 16.31
C ASP A 123 8.98 -10.95 15.87
N CYS A 124 9.51 -10.95 14.65
CA CYS A 124 10.26 -9.82 14.10
C CYS A 124 10.00 -9.63 12.61
N VAL A 125 10.15 -8.38 12.15
CA VAL A 125 10.10 -7.99 10.75
C VAL A 125 11.38 -7.30 10.39
N PHE A 126 12.06 -7.77 9.33
CA PHE A 126 13.17 -7.08 8.71
C PHE A 126 12.66 -6.20 7.58
N VAL A 127 12.96 -4.92 7.66
CA VAL A 127 12.57 -3.92 6.67
C VAL A 127 13.83 -3.41 5.98
N ALA A 128 13.98 -3.72 4.70
CA ALA A 128 15.05 -3.19 3.89
C ALA A 128 14.69 -1.79 3.37
N THR A 129 15.59 -0.84 3.54
CA THR A 129 15.44 0.52 3.02
C THR A 129 16.55 0.86 2.03
N ARG A 130 16.31 1.87 1.18
CA ARG A 130 17.29 2.27 0.15
C ARG A 130 18.56 2.87 0.75
N THR A 131 18.42 3.61 1.85
CA THR A 131 19.53 4.33 2.50
C THR A 131 19.36 4.29 4.01
N PRO A 132 20.48 4.48 4.78
CA PRO A 132 20.38 4.63 6.24
C PRO A 132 19.50 5.79 6.69
N SER A 133 19.41 6.87 5.89
CA SER A 133 18.50 7.99 6.16
C SER A 133 17.03 7.58 6.06
N ASN A 134 16.68 6.75 5.09
CA ASN A 134 15.34 6.21 4.99
C ASN A 134 15.01 5.27 6.16
N ALA A 135 15.99 4.47 6.62
CA ALA A 135 15.84 3.65 7.82
C ALA A 135 15.57 4.51 9.06
N LYS A 136 16.34 5.57 9.25
CA LYS A 136 16.16 6.51 10.37
C LYS A 136 14.77 7.18 10.36
N GLU A 137 14.31 7.58 9.19
CA GLU A 137 12.97 8.17 9.03
C GLU A 137 11.86 7.15 9.35
N LEU A 138 12.00 5.91 8.89
CA LEU A 138 11.09 4.83 9.21
C LEU A 138 11.02 4.57 10.72
N VAL A 139 12.20 4.45 11.39
CA VAL A 139 12.29 4.29 12.85
C VAL A 139 11.57 5.42 13.57
N ARG A 140 11.86 6.67 13.20
CA ARG A 140 11.22 7.85 13.79
C ARG A 140 9.70 7.79 13.66
N ARG A 141 9.19 7.49 12.47
CA ARG A 141 7.76 7.42 12.19
C ARG A 141 7.07 6.33 13.01
N LEU A 142 7.63 5.12 13.01
CA LEU A 142 7.03 4.00 13.73
C LEU A 142 7.08 4.17 15.25
N THR A 143 8.16 4.77 15.77
CA THR A 143 8.28 5.09 17.21
C THR A 143 7.21 6.11 17.62
N VAL A 144 6.99 7.15 16.81
CA VAL A 144 5.92 8.13 17.06
C VAL A 144 4.54 7.47 16.97
N ALA A 145 4.32 6.64 15.97
CA ALA A 145 3.05 5.92 15.79
C ALA A 145 2.75 4.95 16.95
N ALA A 146 3.76 4.25 17.46
CA ALA A 146 3.63 3.33 18.59
C ALA A 146 3.47 4.03 19.95
N SER A 147 3.85 5.30 20.04
CA SER A 147 3.69 6.07 21.27
C SER A 147 2.21 6.25 21.61
N PRO A 148 1.80 6.05 22.88
CA PRO A 148 0.42 6.28 23.27
C PRO A 148 0.08 7.75 22.98
N ALA A 149 -1.01 7.97 22.25
CA ALA A 149 -1.50 9.32 21.96
C ALA A 149 -1.64 10.07 23.30
N ARG A 150 -0.88 11.16 23.46
CA ARG A 150 -1.14 12.11 24.54
C ARG A 150 -2.60 12.54 24.35
N ARG A 151 -3.48 12.07 25.24
CA ARG A 151 -4.80 12.63 25.36
C ARG A 151 -4.63 14.14 25.47
N ARG A 152 -5.06 14.87 24.45
CA ARG A 152 -5.26 16.31 24.62
C ARG A 152 -6.29 16.43 25.71
N ALA A 153 -5.84 16.84 26.88
CA ALA A 153 -6.73 17.30 27.92
C ALA A 153 -7.44 18.53 27.35
N THR A 154 -8.68 18.36 27.00
CA THR A 154 -9.61 19.46 26.86
C THR A 154 -9.90 19.93 28.28
N ALA A 155 -9.29 21.04 28.64
CA ALA A 155 -9.73 21.83 29.76
C ALA A 155 -11.02 22.56 29.34
#